data_51cf3be92827bc948a27f3455696e5bd
#
_entry.id   51cf3be92827bc948a27f3455696e5bd
#
_cell.length_a   1.000
_cell.length_b   1.000
_cell.length_c   1.000
_cell.angle_alpha   90.00
_cell.angle_beta   90.00
_cell.angle_gamma   90.00
#
_symmetry.space_group_name_H-M   'P 1'
#
loop_
_entity.id
_entity.type
_entity.pdbx_description
1 polymer ?
#
loop_
_entity_poly.entity_id
_entity_poly.type
_entity_poly.pdbx_seq_one_letter_code
_entity_poly.pdbx_strand_id
1 'polypeptide(L)'
;GLLLAALVLAGGFVGDTRSEDSLPPVLVWTGWWMGLTWLTLIIGNAWPALDPWNTVRRVFGRWMRRPLSLGLPYPACLSAWPAVFLLLGFIWFELGWFQAQGAGGVVNYFLLFTAWLWAGMAVFDPESWWENANPYMRFFRVLGRFSPLEKCGDRIEVRVPGTALQASRLGNPSE
;
A
#
# COMPACT_ATOMS: atom_id res chain seq x y z
N GLY A 1 3.10 2.59 -10.71
CA GLY A 1 2.72 1.38 -9.98
C GLY A 1 2.64 0.13 -10.83
N LEU A 2 1.77 0.11 -11.85
CA LEU A 2 1.56 -1.10 -12.68
C LEU A 2 2.84 -1.60 -13.36
N LEU A 3 3.66 -0.70 -13.89
CA LEU A 3 4.94 -1.08 -14.51
C LEU A 3 5.86 -1.77 -13.50
N LEU A 4 5.96 -1.23 -12.29
CA LEU A 4 6.78 -1.81 -11.22
C LEU A 4 6.25 -3.19 -10.83
N ALA A 5 4.94 -3.34 -10.67
CA ALA A 5 4.31 -4.63 -10.38
C ALA A 5 4.57 -5.66 -11.50
N ALA A 6 4.47 -5.24 -12.75
CA ALA A 6 4.77 -6.10 -13.91
C ALA A 6 6.24 -6.54 -13.94
N LEU A 7 7.18 -5.63 -13.65
CA LEU A 7 8.61 -5.95 -13.58
C LEU A 7 8.95 -6.90 -12.44
N VAL A 8 8.32 -6.73 -11.27
CA VAL A 8 8.48 -7.65 -10.13
C VAL A 8 8.00 -9.05 -10.49
N LEU A 9 6.80 -9.16 -11.08
CA LEU A 9 6.26 -10.45 -11.48
C LEU A 9 7.09 -11.10 -12.61
N ALA A 10 7.40 -10.35 -13.66
CA ALA A 10 8.21 -10.86 -14.78
C ALA A 10 9.60 -11.33 -14.31
N GLY A 11 10.28 -10.51 -13.49
CA GLY A 11 11.58 -10.87 -12.93
C GLY A 11 11.55 -12.08 -12.01
N GLY A 12 10.45 -12.27 -11.28
CA GLY A 12 10.29 -13.45 -10.41
C GLY A 12 9.95 -14.73 -11.14
N PHE A 13 9.28 -14.65 -12.31
CA PHE A 13 8.95 -15.85 -13.11
C PHE A 13 10.06 -16.22 -14.12
N VAL A 14 10.82 -15.25 -14.61
CA VAL A 14 11.84 -15.46 -15.67
C VAL A 14 13.26 -15.44 -15.11
N GLY A 15 13.49 -14.77 -13.98
CA GLY A 15 14.80 -14.62 -13.36
C GLY A 15 15.22 -15.78 -12.47
N ASP A 16 16.47 -15.74 -11.98
CA ASP A 16 16.96 -16.66 -10.96
C ASP A 16 16.25 -16.36 -9.62
N THR A 17 15.38 -17.27 -9.20
CA THR A 17 14.58 -17.14 -8.00
C THR A 17 15.36 -17.23 -6.69
N ARG A 18 16.64 -17.60 -6.74
CA ARG A 18 17.50 -17.84 -5.56
C ARG A 18 18.48 -16.68 -5.30
N SER A 19 18.61 -15.74 -6.22
CA SER A 19 19.57 -14.64 -6.07
C SER A 19 18.92 -13.45 -5.38
N GLU A 20 19.53 -12.98 -4.29
CA GLU A 20 19.16 -11.74 -3.59
C GLU A 20 19.43 -10.50 -4.45
N ASP A 21 20.41 -10.58 -5.36
CA ASP A 21 20.76 -9.54 -6.32
C ASP A 21 19.83 -9.52 -7.56
N SER A 22 18.79 -10.34 -7.55
CA SER A 22 17.84 -10.38 -8.65
C SER A 22 16.96 -9.12 -8.64
N LEU A 23 16.40 -8.78 -9.81
CA LEU A 23 15.62 -7.56 -10.03
C LEU A 23 14.43 -7.37 -9.05
N PRO A 24 13.60 -8.39 -8.73
CA PRO A 24 12.44 -8.21 -7.88
C PRO A 24 12.75 -7.72 -6.45
N PRO A 25 13.69 -8.30 -5.68
CA PRO A 25 14.07 -7.79 -4.38
C PRO A 25 14.58 -6.35 -4.42
N VAL A 26 15.46 -6.03 -5.36
CA VAL A 26 15.99 -4.67 -5.49
C VAL A 26 14.89 -3.65 -5.78
N LEU A 27 13.97 -3.98 -6.68
CA LEU A 27 12.82 -3.10 -6.98
C LEU A 27 11.88 -2.92 -5.79
N VAL A 28 11.62 -4.00 -5.04
CA VAL A 28 10.68 -3.93 -3.91
C VAL A 28 11.33 -3.30 -2.68
N TRP A 29 12.50 -3.74 -2.26
CA TRP A 29 13.11 -3.28 -1.02
C TRP A 29 13.72 -1.87 -1.18
N THR A 30 14.52 -1.67 -2.21
CA THR A 30 15.21 -0.39 -2.41
C THR A 30 14.33 0.61 -3.14
N GLY A 31 13.75 0.24 -4.27
CA GLY A 31 13.00 1.17 -5.12
C GLY A 31 11.65 1.53 -4.51
N TRP A 32 10.85 0.51 -4.19
CA TRP A 32 9.49 0.76 -3.70
C TRP A 32 9.47 1.07 -2.21
N TRP A 33 10.01 0.20 -1.34
CA TRP A 33 9.90 0.38 0.10
C TRP A 33 10.69 1.59 0.60
N MET A 34 12.00 1.62 0.38
CA MET A 34 12.84 2.75 0.81
C MET A 34 12.59 4.00 -0.02
N GLY A 35 12.59 3.89 -1.35
CA GLY A 35 12.41 5.04 -2.23
C GLY A 35 11.07 5.74 -2.05
N LEU A 36 9.97 4.99 -1.95
CA LEU A 36 8.65 5.57 -1.73
C LEU A 36 8.49 6.13 -0.31
N THR A 37 9.15 5.54 0.68
CA THR A 37 9.17 6.08 2.05
C THR A 37 9.81 7.47 2.06
N TRP A 38 11.00 7.63 1.48
CA TRP A 38 11.66 8.94 1.36
C TRP A 38 10.84 9.93 0.53
N LEU A 39 10.32 9.48 -0.60
CA LEU A 39 9.47 10.32 -1.44
C LEU A 39 8.26 10.84 -0.66
N THR A 40 7.60 9.97 0.10
CA THR A 40 6.42 10.34 0.90
C THR A 40 6.77 11.31 2.02
N LEU A 41 7.94 11.16 2.64
CA LEU A 41 8.41 12.11 3.66
C LEU A 41 8.69 13.51 3.09
N ILE A 42 9.07 13.61 1.82
CA ILE A 42 9.42 14.89 1.18
C ILE A 42 8.19 15.56 0.57
N ILE A 43 7.45 14.85 -0.28
CA ILE A 43 6.37 15.43 -1.09
C ILE A 43 4.95 15.12 -0.57
N GLY A 44 4.83 14.34 0.49
CA GLY A 44 3.54 13.87 1.00
C GLY A 44 3.12 12.52 0.45
N ASN A 45 1.88 12.11 0.76
CA ASN A 45 1.39 10.77 0.42
C ASN A 45 1.23 10.57 -1.09
N ALA A 46 2.29 10.05 -1.74
CA ALA A 46 2.29 9.69 -3.15
C ALA A 46 1.66 8.32 -3.44
N TRP A 47 1.43 7.49 -2.42
CA TRP A 47 0.95 6.12 -2.57
C TRP A 47 -0.33 5.98 -3.40
N PRO A 48 -1.40 6.78 -3.20
CA PRO A 48 -2.64 6.62 -3.96
C PRO A 48 -2.47 6.74 -5.49
N ALA A 49 -1.45 7.48 -5.94
CA ALA A 49 -1.13 7.63 -7.35
C ALA A 49 -0.26 6.47 -7.90
N LEU A 50 0.53 5.85 -7.03
CA LEU A 50 1.47 4.80 -7.40
C LEU A 50 0.96 3.38 -7.11
N ASP A 51 -0.14 3.24 -6.38
CA ASP A 51 -0.72 1.97 -5.97
C ASP A 51 -1.21 1.16 -7.19
N PRO A 52 -0.57 0.00 -7.51
CA PRO A 52 -0.95 -0.81 -8.65
C PRO A 52 -2.33 -1.46 -8.46
N TRP A 53 -2.65 -1.89 -7.24
CA TRP A 53 -3.93 -2.54 -6.94
C TRP A 53 -5.09 -1.56 -7.04
N ASN A 54 -4.90 -0.31 -6.58
CA ASN A 54 -5.90 0.73 -6.74
C ASN A 54 -6.14 1.07 -8.21
N THR A 55 -5.09 1.06 -9.01
CA THR A 55 -5.20 1.29 -10.46
C THR A 55 -6.01 0.16 -11.12
N VAL A 56 -5.69 -1.10 -10.80
CA VAL A 56 -6.44 -2.26 -11.28
C VAL A 56 -7.90 -2.19 -10.83
N ARG A 57 -8.16 -1.93 -9.55
CA ARG A 57 -9.51 -1.77 -9.00
C ARG A 57 -10.33 -0.72 -9.76
N ARG A 58 -9.74 0.44 -10.03
CA ARG A 58 -10.41 1.52 -10.78
C ARG A 58 -10.73 1.13 -12.22
N VAL A 59 -9.81 0.47 -12.91
CA VAL A 59 -10.01 0.00 -14.28
C VAL A 59 -11.10 -1.06 -14.34
N PHE A 60 -11.00 -2.08 -13.47
CA PHE A 60 -12.02 -3.14 -13.40
C PHE A 60 -13.39 -2.61 -12.97
N GLY A 61 -13.45 -1.70 -11.99
CA GLY A 61 -14.70 -1.09 -11.53
C GLY A 61 -15.41 -0.27 -12.62
N ARG A 62 -14.66 0.29 -13.58
CA ARG A 62 -15.26 0.95 -14.75
C ARG A 62 -15.78 -0.04 -15.79
N TRP A 63 -15.19 -1.22 -15.87
CA TRP A 63 -15.52 -2.23 -16.88
C TRP A 63 -16.65 -3.16 -16.41
N MET A 64 -16.70 -3.48 -15.11
CA MET A 64 -17.76 -4.28 -14.53
C MET A 64 -18.96 -3.41 -14.15
N ARG A 65 -20.09 -3.62 -14.83
CA ARG A 65 -21.35 -2.93 -14.53
C ARG A 65 -21.95 -3.28 -13.15
N ARG A 66 -21.42 -4.31 -12.49
CA ARG A 66 -21.79 -4.71 -11.11
C ARG A 66 -20.53 -5.03 -10.33
N PRO A 67 -20.40 -4.54 -9.08
CA PRO A 67 -19.29 -4.95 -8.22
C PRO A 67 -19.39 -6.47 -7.94
N LEU A 68 -18.28 -7.17 -8.11
CA LEU A 68 -18.12 -8.57 -7.66
C LEU A 68 -17.93 -8.58 -6.13
N SER A 69 -18.88 -8.04 -5.40
CA SER A 69 -18.84 -7.95 -3.95
C SER A 69 -20.17 -8.41 -3.38
N LEU A 70 -20.12 -9.14 -2.27
CA LEU A 70 -21.29 -9.43 -1.46
C LEU A 70 -21.84 -8.18 -0.77
N GLY A 71 -21.06 -7.09 -0.74
CA GLY A 71 -21.45 -5.79 -0.19
C GLY A 71 -21.72 -5.81 1.32
N LEU A 72 -21.13 -6.74 2.05
CA LEU A 72 -21.30 -6.79 3.50
C LEU A 72 -20.65 -5.54 4.14
N PRO A 73 -21.30 -4.91 5.12
CA PRO A 73 -20.72 -3.79 5.83
C PRO A 73 -19.44 -4.22 6.54
N TYR A 74 -18.38 -3.40 6.42
CA TYR A 74 -17.13 -3.66 7.12
C TYR A 74 -17.35 -3.57 8.63
N PRO A 75 -16.98 -4.60 9.42
CA PRO A 75 -17.22 -4.57 10.86
C PRO A 75 -16.43 -3.47 11.56
N ALA A 76 -17.12 -2.54 12.21
CA ALA A 76 -16.50 -1.41 12.89
C ALA A 76 -15.49 -1.84 13.98
N CYS A 77 -15.69 -3.01 14.61
CA CYS A 77 -14.78 -3.55 15.62
C CYS A 77 -13.40 -3.92 15.05
N LEU A 78 -13.31 -4.25 13.76
CA LEU A 78 -12.03 -4.54 13.11
C LEU A 78 -11.20 -3.27 12.87
N SER A 79 -11.85 -2.12 12.68
CA SER A 79 -11.16 -0.83 12.43
C SER A 79 -9.95 -1.02 11.50
N ALA A 80 -8.75 -0.62 11.93
CA ALA A 80 -7.50 -0.76 11.18
C ALA A 80 -6.71 -2.05 11.48
N TRP A 81 -7.21 -2.92 12.35
CA TRP A 81 -6.46 -4.09 12.80
C TRP A 81 -5.99 -5.01 11.67
N PRO A 82 -6.78 -5.32 10.63
CA PRO A 82 -6.31 -6.14 9.52
C PRO A 82 -5.09 -5.53 8.82
N ALA A 83 -5.07 -4.21 8.62
CA ALA A 83 -3.92 -3.52 8.04
C ALA A 83 -2.69 -3.57 8.96
N VAL A 84 -2.89 -3.44 10.28
CA VAL A 84 -1.80 -3.52 11.26
C VAL A 84 -1.17 -4.92 11.28
N PHE A 85 -1.99 -5.97 11.35
CA PHE A 85 -1.48 -7.35 11.34
C PHE A 85 -0.75 -7.70 10.04
N LEU A 86 -1.25 -7.23 8.90
CA LEU A 86 -0.58 -7.42 7.63
C LEU A 86 0.75 -6.67 7.55
N LEU A 87 0.81 -5.44 8.08
CA LEU A 87 2.05 -4.68 8.12
C LEU A 87 3.08 -5.35 9.03
N LEU A 88 2.66 -5.82 10.20
CA LEU A 88 3.53 -6.58 11.10
C LEU A 88 3.99 -7.89 10.45
N GLY A 89 3.09 -8.61 9.76
CA GLY A 89 3.42 -9.80 9.00
C GLY A 89 4.43 -9.51 7.87
N PHE A 90 4.29 -8.38 7.18
CA PHE A 90 5.24 -7.93 6.16
C PHE A 90 6.63 -7.66 6.77
N ILE A 91 6.69 -6.92 7.87
CA ILE A 91 7.94 -6.61 8.56
C ILE A 91 8.59 -7.90 9.10
N TRP A 92 7.79 -8.81 9.68
CA TRP A 92 8.29 -10.10 10.14
C TRP A 92 8.81 -10.95 8.99
N PHE A 93 8.13 -10.96 7.85
CA PHE A 93 8.55 -11.65 6.64
C PHE A 93 9.87 -11.07 6.11
N GLU A 94 10.01 -9.74 6.08
CA GLU A 94 11.23 -9.05 5.65
C GLU A 94 12.42 -9.39 6.56
N LEU A 95 12.23 -9.33 7.88
CA LEU A 95 13.32 -9.43 8.85
C LEU A 95 13.57 -10.86 9.35
N GLY A 96 12.55 -11.71 9.38
CA GLY A 96 12.58 -13.01 10.03
C GLY A 96 12.77 -14.19 9.09
N TRP A 97 12.50 -14.03 7.81
CA TRP A 97 12.54 -15.15 6.87
C TRP A 97 13.62 -14.96 5.80
N PHE A 98 14.75 -15.61 5.98
CA PHE A 98 15.90 -15.52 5.06
C PHE A 98 15.54 -15.80 3.59
N GLN A 99 14.64 -16.76 3.32
CA GLN A 99 14.18 -17.07 1.96
C GLN A 99 13.24 -16.01 1.36
N ALA A 100 12.71 -15.12 2.18
CA ALA A 100 11.83 -14.03 1.72
C ALA A 100 12.58 -12.96 0.93
N GLN A 101 13.88 -12.86 1.11
CA GLN A 101 14.73 -11.87 0.44
C GLN A 101 14.99 -12.23 -1.03
N GLY A 102 14.77 -13.48 -1.43
CA GLY A 102 14.88 -13.91 -2.82
C GLY A 102 13.66 -13.52 -3.68
N ALA A 103 13.82 -13.56 -5.00
CA ALA A 103 12.76 -13.21 -5.96
C ALA A 103 11.47 -14.01 -5.76
N GLY A 104 11.59 -15.31 -5.48
CA GLY A 104 10.45 -16.19 -5.22
C GLY A 104 9.66 -15.78 -3.96
N GLY A 105 10.35 -15.39 -2.89
CA GLY A 105 9.73 -14.88 -1.67
C GLY A 105 8.93 -13.60 -1.91
N VAL A 106 9.54 -12.65 -2.60
CA VAL A 106 8.91 -11.36 -2.95
C VAL A 106 7.65 -11.58 -3.80
N VAL A 107 7.73 -12.45 -4.82
CA VAL A 107 6.57 -12.77 -5.68
C VAL A 107 5.46 -13.46 -4.88
N ASN A 108 5.79 -14.43 -4.03
CA ASN A 108 4.80 -15.09 -3.19
C ASN A 108 4.09 -14.11 -2.25
N TYR A 109 4.85 -13.22 -1.61
CA TYR A 109 4.25 -12.16 -0.79
C TYR A 109 3.31 -11.27 -1.62
N PHE A 110 3.74 -10.83 -2.80
CA PHE A 110 2.94 -10.01 -3.70
C PHE A 110 1.63 -10.69 -4.09
N LEU A 111 1.66 -11.99 -4.41
CA LEU A 111 0.48 -12.76 -4.77
C LEU A 111 -0.46 -12.96 -3.58
N LEU A 112 0.08 -13.30 -2.40
CA LEU A 112 -0.71 -13.46 -1.17
C LEU A 112 -1.38 -12.15 -0.76
N PHE A 113 -0.65 -11.05 -0.84
CA PHE A 113 -1.21 -9.72 -0.56
C PHE A 113 -2.30 -9.34 -1.55
N THR A 114 -2.09 -9.63 -2.83
CA THR A 114 -3.09 -9.43 -3.88
C THR A 114 -4.35 -10.26 -3.59
N ALA A 115 -4.19 -11.53 -3.29
CA ALA A 115 -5.31 -12.42 -2.94
C ALA A 115 -6.09 -11.91 -1.72
N TRP A 116 -5.40 -11.45 -0.68
CA TRP A 116 -6.01 -10.84 0.50
C TRP A 116 -6.88 -9.62 0.15
N LEU A 117 -6.33 -8.68 -0.63
CA LEU A 117 -7.07 -7.47 -1.02
C LEU A 117 -8.33 -7.82 -1.82
N TRP A 118 -8.20 -8.71 -2.81
CA TRP A 118 -9.33 -9.09 -3.67
C TRP A 118 -10.37 -9.94 -2.95
N ALA A 119 -9.94 -10.87 -2.08
CA ALA A 119 -10.86 -11.68 -1.27
C ALA A 119 -11.73 -10.80 -0.35
N GLY A 120 -11.12 -9.84 0.32
CA GLY A 120 -11.86 -8.93 1.18
C GLY A 120 -12.79 -7.99 0.42
N MET A 121 -12.37 -7.48 -0.76
CA MET A 121 -13.25 -6.69 -1.62
C MET A 121 -14.41 -7.50 -2.20
N ALA A 122 -14.25 -8.82 -2.36
CA ALA A 122 -15.35 -9.70 -2.78
C ALA A 122 -16.39 -9.91 -1.66
N VAL A 123 -16.00 -9.83 -0.40
CA VAL A 123 -16.87 -10.07 0.76
C VAL A 123 -17.49 -8.77 1.28
N PHE A 124 -16.65 -7.78 1.54
CA PHE A 124 -17.04 -6.52 2.18
C PHE A 124 -17.29 -5.42 1.14
N ASP A 125 -17.84 -4.30 1.60
CA ASP A 125 -17.88 -3.09 0.81
C ASP A 125 -16.44 -2.72 0.36
N PRO A 126 -16.20 -2.65 -0.97
CA PRO A 126 -14.85 -2.52 -1.51
C PRO A 126 -14.11 -1.26 -1.04
N GLU A 127 -14.82 -0.15 -0.85
CA GLU A 127 -14.21 1.11 -0.42
C GLU A 127 -13.79 1.03 1.05
N SER A 128 -14.71 0.61 1.91
CA SER A 128 -14.43 0.43 3.35
C SER A 128 -13.33 -0.59 3.61
N TRP A 129 -13.31 -1.70 2.86
CA TRP A 129 -12.24 -2.69 2.95
C TRP A 129 -10.90 -2.09 2.53
N TRP A 130 -10.87 -1.40 1.38
CA TRP A 130 -9.65 -0.80 0.85
C TRP A 130 -9.02 0.20 1.82
N GLU A 131 -9.82 1.05 2.43
CA GLU A 131 -9.34 2.06 3.38
C GLU A 131 -8.86 1.48 4.70
N ASN A 132 -9.47 0.39 5.17
CA ASN A 132 -9.20 -0.16 6.49
C ASN A 132 -8.22 -1.32 6.50
N ALA A 133 -8.21 -2.17 5.47
CA ALA A 133 -7.43 -3.40 5.43
C ALA A 133 -6.17 -3.32 4.57
N ASN A 134 -5.94 -2.21 3.83
CA ASN A 134 -4.72 -1.99 3.07
C ASN A 134 -3.63 -1.34 3.97
N PRO A 135 -2.57 -2.10 4.37
CA PRO A 135 -1.54 -1.60 5.26
C PRO A 135 -0.75 -0.44 4.65
N TYR A 136 -0.46 -0.50 3.35
CA TYR A 136 0.34 0.52 2.68
C TYR A 136 -0.41 1.84 2.54
N MET A 137 -1.72 1.77 2.28
CA MET A 137 -2.57 2.95 2.24
C MET A 137 -2.51 3.70 3.58
N ARG A 138 -2.61 2.96 4.69
CA ARG A 138 -2.55 3.54 6.03
C ARG A 138 -1.15 4.00 6.41
N PHE A 139 -0.14 3.19 6.15
CA PHE A 139 1.26 3.52 6.45
C PHE A 139 1.69 4.81 5.76
N PHE A 140 1.53 4.90 4.44
CA PHE A 140 1.92 6.09 3.68
C PHE A 140 1.04 7.31 3.97
N ARG A 141 -0.23 7.11 4.36
CA ARG A 141 -1.08 8.21 4.83
C ARG A 141 -0.54 8.83 6.13
N VAL A 142 -0.14 8.01 7.09
CA VAL A 142 0.47 8.49 8.34
C VAL A 142 1.83 9.14 8.08
N LEU A 143 2.66 8.48 7.27
CA LEU A 143 4.00 8.97 6.93
C LEU A 143 3.94 10.31 6.18
N GLY A 144 2.98 10.48 5.27
CA GLY A 144 2.80 11.72 4.53
C GLY A 144 2.43 12.93 5.39
N ARG A 145 1.96 12.73 6.64
CA ARG A 145 1.71 13.83 7.58
C ARG A 145 2.99 14.48 8.11
N PHE A 146 4.12 13.81 7.96
CA PHE A 146 5.44 14.38 8.28
C PHE A 146 6.02 15.23 7.15
N SER A 147 5.44 15.17 5.95
CA SER A 147 5.91 15.94 4.81
C SER A 147 5.90 17.45 5.08
N PRO A 148 6.95 18.17 4.67
CA PRO A 148 6.94 19.63 4.69
C PRO A 148 6.03 20.24 3.60
N LEU A 149 5.60 19.46 2.62
CA LEU A 149 4.75 19.93 1.52
C LEU A 149 3.31 19.48 1.74
N GLU A 150 2.38 20.42 1.66
CA GLU A 150 0.95 20.16 1.70
C GLU A 150 0.27 20.72 0.45
N LYS A 151 -0.57 19.91 -0.18
CA LYS A 151 -1.40 20.35 -1.30
C LYS A 151 -2.69 20.96 -0.74
N CYS A 152 -2.80 22.27 -0.80
CA CYS A 152 -4.01 23.01 -0.42
C CYS A 152 -4.73 23.50 -1.68
N GLY A 153 -5.71 22.71 -2.15
CA GLY A 153 -6.38 22.96 -3.43
C GLY A 153 -5.40 22.83 -4.60
N ASP A 154 -5.16 23.96 -5.30
CA ASP A 154 -4.25 24.04 -6.46
C ASP A 154 -2.86 24.61 -6.12
N ARG A 155 -2.61 24.89 -4.84
CA ARG A 155 -1.33 25.43 -4.34
C ARG A 155 -0.59 24.39 -3.52
N ILE A 156 0.74 24.50 -3.55
CA ILE A 156 1.63 23.72 -2.69
C ILE A 156 2.12 24.68 -1.60
N GLU A 157 1.82 24.35 -0.35
CA GLU A 157 2.27 25.11 0.81
C GLU A 157 3.37 24.38 1.54
N VAL A 158 4.35 25.13 2.04
CA VAL A 158 5.42 24.58 2.87
C VAL A 158 5.01 24.73 4.32
N ARG A 159 5.02 23.62 5.05
CA ARG A 159 4.71 23.59 6.48
C ARG A 159 5.84 22.97 7.30
N VAL A 160 5.84 23.22 8.59
CA VAL A 160 6.77 22.55 9.50
C VAL A 160 6.42 21.06 9.57
N PRO A 161 7.40 20.15 9.35
CA PRO A 161 7.17 18.70 9.40
C PRO A 161 6.46 18.27 10.70
N GLY A 162 5.42 17.43 10.58
CA GLY A 162 4.70 16.89 11.72
C GLY A 162 3.59 17.77 12.30
N THR A 163 3.40 19.01 11.86
CA THR A 163 2.30 19.88 12.37
C THR A 163 0.92 19.31 12.06
N ALA A 164 0.76 18.58 10.95
CA ALA A 164 -0.49 17.89 10.64
C ALA A 164 -0.88 16.79 11.64
N LEU A 165 0.07 16.24 12.39
CA LEU A 165 -0.24 15.31 13.47
C LEU A 165 -0.86 16.00 14.69
N GLN A 166 -0.45 17.25 14.95
CA GLN A 166 -1.01 18.05 16.03
C GLN A 166 -2.41 18.59 15.66
N ALA A 167 -2.59 19.03 14.42
CA ALA A 167 -3.89 19.50 13.93
C ALA A 167 -4.98 18.42 14.03
N SER A 168 -4.64 17.16 13.75
CA SER A 168 -5.59 16.04 13.90
C SER A 168 -5.95 15.70 15.35
N ARG A 169 -5.18 16.17 16.34
CA ARG A 169 -5.51 16.02 17.78
C ARG A 169 -6.35 17.19 18.30
N LEU A 170 -6.29 18.34 17.67
CA LEU A 170 -6.94 19.59 18.12
C LEU A 170 -8.20 19.93 17.35
N GLY A 171 -8.45 19.31 16.22
CA GLY A 171 -9.52 19.66 15.32
C GLY A 171 -10.41 18.52 14.89
N ASN A 172 -11.62 18.59 15.31
CA ASN A 172 -12.86 18.05 14.75
C ASN A 172 -12.96 16.54 14.47
N PRO A 173 -13.86 15.84 15.17
CA PRO A 173 -14.22 14.45 14.86
C PRO A 173 -15.07 14.29 13.59
N SER A 174 -15.15 15.28 12.70
CA SER A 174 -16.05 15.32 11.53
C SER A 174 -15.35 15.45 10.18
N GLU A 175 -14.04 15.13 10.07
CA GLU A 175 -13.38 14.94 8.77
C GLU A 175 -12.76 13.56 8.61
#